data_c3ff6a8721cbf73ef2b1b120a1857331
#
_entry.id   c3ff6a8721cbf73ef2b1b120a1857331
#
_cell.length_a   1.000
_cell.length_b   1.000
_cell.length_c   1.000
_cell.angle_alpha   90.00
_cell.angle_beta   90.00
_cell.angle_gamma   90.00
#
_symmetry.space_group_name_H-M   'P 1'
#
loop_
_entity.id
_entity.type
_entity.pdbx_description
1 polymer ?
#
loop_
_entity_poly.entity_id
_entity_poly.type
_entity_poly.pdbx_seq_one_letter_code
_entity_poly.pdbx_strand_id
1 'polypeptide(L)'
;MIKLGNGRVKALLLVIVLVAAAVIGGCAQSNNPEPSPATLKGVSLSPRSFQQADFTDFFQKAKQAGEVVSWAGDWNELSNTQNGSPTVVASLASTYGYIPLIEAQFFTQSSGALLRPLDENTRRSYKDSAVAFAQRYQPKYLALGIEVNILYEKSPSDFDVFVQFYGEVYDAIKAVSPDTKVFTIFQLEKMKGLNGGLFGGTNDSSKAEWSLLDRFPKSDIIAFTTYPGLIFGNPAEIPAEYYSEIKSHTSKPLAFTEIGWHSAVSPAGWESSEAEQAEFVAAFFQLTRDLDSELAIWSFMYDPQTFEPFDSMGLRHADGTARPAWAEWVKAR
;
A
#
# COMPACT_ATOMS: atom_id res chain seq x y z
N MET A 1 42.50 77.26 6.34
CA MET A 1 42.50 78.55 5.70
C MET A 1 41.54 78.54 4.51
N ILE A 2 40.60 79.50 4.52
CA ILE A 2 39.73 80.00 3.45
C ILE A 2 38.56 79.10 2.99
N LYS A 3 37.40 79.38 3.47
CA LYS A 3 36.24 80.28 3.18
C LYS A 3 35.37 79.81 2.01
N LEU A 4 34.16 79.38 2.38
CA LEU A 4 32.84 80.00 2.11
C LEU A 4 32.44 80.30 0.67
N GLY A 5 31.31 79.79 0.27
CA GLY A 5 30.50 80.24 -0.85
C GLY A 5 29.08 79.65 -0.79
N ASN A 6 28.15 80.42 -0.23
CA ASN A 6 26.69 80.18 -0.25
C ASN A 6 26.15 80.42 -1.67
N GLY A 7 25.25 79.58 -2.11
CA GLY A 7 24.42 79.78 -3.29
C GLY A 7 23.09 79.06 -3.17
N ARG A 8 22.07 79.79 -2.68
CA ARG A 8 20.66 79.42 -2.74
C ARG A 8 20.17 79.47 -4.18
N VAL A 9 19.62 78.40 -4.70
CA VAL A 9 18.70 78.45 -5.84
C VAL A 9 17.46 77.64 -5.52
N LYS A 10 16.32 78.27 -5.83
CA LYS A 10 14.95 77.96 -5.45
C LYS A 10 14.45 76.70 -6.06
N ALA A 11 13.59 76.02 -5.26
CA ALA A 11 12.75 74.97 -5.66
C ALA A 11 11.77 75.31 -6.78
N LEU A 12 11.66 74.44 -7.76
CA LEU A 12 10.50 74.40 -8.67
C LEU A 12 9.84 73.03 -8.48
N LEU A 13 8.68 73.04 -7.80
CA LEU A 13 7.81 71.88 -7.68
C LEU A 13 7.14 71.66 -9.03
N LEU A 14 7.47 70.56 -9.70
CA LEU A 14 6.71 70.02 -10.81
C LEU A 14 5.85 68.87 -10.27
N VAL A 15 4.56 69.13 -10.11
CA VAL A 15 3.58 68.13 -9.78
C VAL A 15 3.24 67.36 -11.06
N ILE A 16 3.78 66.13 -11.19
CA ILE A 16 3.31 65.18 -12.22
C ILE A 16 2.23 64.31 -11.59
N VAL A 17 0.99 64.53 -11.96
CA VAL A 17 -0.13 63.65 -11.67
C VAL A 17 -0.05 62.45 -12.60
N LEU A 18 0.47 61.34 -12.09
CA LEU A 18 0.39 60.05 -12.76
C LEU A 18 -0.96 59.44 -12.44
N VAL A 19 -1.84 59.44 -13.44
CA VAL A 19 -3.09 58.64 -13.45
C VAL A 19 -2.68 57.19 -13.68
N ALA A 20 -2.58 56.40 -12.61
CA ALA A 20 -2.43 54.97 -12.71
C ALA A 20 -3.80 54.35 -13.05
N ALA A 21 -3.99 54.01 -14.33
CA ALA A 21 -5.07 53.11 -14.72
C ALA A 21 -4.80 51.75 -14.15
N ALA A 22 -5.51 51.34 -13.08
CA ALA A 22 -5.51 50.00 -12.57
C ALA A 22 -6.20 49.06 -13.59
N VAL A 23 -5.40 48.39 -14.41
CA VAL A 23 -5.87 47.25 -15.19
C VAL A 23 -6.02 46.12 -14.18
N ILE A 24 -7.24 45.87 -13.74
CA ILE A 24 -7.61 44.64 -13.01
C ILE A 24 -7.58 43.50 -14.04
N GLY A 25 -6.38 42.99 -14.31
CA GLY A 25 -6.19 41.71 -14.95
C GLY A 25 -6.56 40.62 -13.94
N GLY A 26 -7.79 40.15 -14.01
CA GLY A 26 -8.18 38.93 -13.31
C GLY A 26 -7.34 37.78 -13.86
N CYS A 27 -6.30 37.38 -13.11
CA CYS A 27 -5.70 36.08 -13.29
C CYS A 27 -6.77 35.06 -12.96
N ALA A 28 -7.46 34.53 -13.98
CA ALA A 28 -8.16 33.28 -13.84
C ALA A 28 -7.09 32.24 -13.45
N GLN A 29 -7.01 31.90 -12.16
CA GLN A 29 -6.29 30.69 -11.72
C GLN A 29 -6.97 29.54 -12.46
N SER A 30 -6.29 28.97 -13.44
CA SER A 30 -6.64 27.68 -13.98
C SER A 30 -6.49 26.70 -12.81
N ASN A 31 -7.61 26.28 -12.24
CA ASN A 31 -7.68 25.14 -11.35
C ASN A 31 -7.43 23.87 -12.17
N ASN A 32 -6.21 23.73 -12.70
CA ASN A 32 -5.73 22.41 -13.07
C ASN A 32 -5.48 21.71 -11.72
N PRO A 33 -6.17 20.61 -11.42
CA PRO A 33 -5.83 19.81 -10.26
C PRO A 33 -4.34 19.47 -10.37
N GLU A 34 -3.58 19.66 -9.28
CA GLU A 34 -2.20 19.16 -9.23
C GLU A 34 -2.25 17.67 -9.61
N PRO A 35 -1.32 17.20 -10.46
CA PRO A 35 -1.27 15.79 -10.79
C PRO A 35 -1.14 15.00 -9.50
N SER A 36 -2.02 14.02 -9.28
CA SER A 36 -1.93 13.09 -8.16
C SER A 36 -0.50 12.53 -8.11
N PRO A 37 0.12 12.41 -6.93
CA PRO A 37 1.44 11.82 -6.82
C PRO A 37 1.42 10.43 -7.46
N ALA A 38 2.49 10.10 -8.20
CA ALA A 38 2.58 8.82 -8.88
C ALA A 38 2.48 7.67 -7.87
N THR A 39 1.71 6.64 -8.19
CA THR A 39 1.60 5.41 -7.39
C THR A 39 2.98 4.78 -7.19
N LEU A 40 3.40 4.57 -5.95
CA LEU A 40 4.63 3.87 -5.63
C LEU A 40 4.44 2.37 -5.83
N LYS A 41 5.26 1.79 -6.68
CA LYS A 41 5.24 0.34 -6.94
C LYS A 41 6.23 -0.40 -6.07
N GLY A 42 6.03 -1.70 -5.94
CA GLY A 42 6.97 -2.55 -5.22
C GLY A 42 6.63 -4.03 -5.27
N VAL A 43 7.35 -4.77 -4.45
CA VAL A 43 7.16 -6.22 -4.29
C VAL A 43 7.26 -6.58 -2.82
N SER A 44 6.55 -7.64 -2.42
CA SER A 44 6.74 -8.20 -1.08
C SER A 44 8.05 -8.96 -0.96
N LEU A 45 8.59 -9.02 0.25
CA LEU A 45 9.83 -9.75 0.56
C LEU A 45 9.66 -11.24 0.28
N SER A 46 10.08 -11.66 -0.88
CA SER A 46 9.95 -13.03 -1.37
C SER A 46 11.23 -13.47 -2.10
N PRO A 47 12.40 -13.54 -1.41
CA PRO A 47 13.63 -14.03 -2.01
C PRO A 47 13.51 -15.53 -2.34
N ARG A 48 14.33 -16.04 -3.25
CA ARG A 48 14.38 -17.48 -3.60
C ARG A 48 14.76 -18.35 -2.39
N SER A 49 15.62 -17.81 -1.53
CA SER A 49 15.94 -18.36 -0.21
C SER A 49 16.46 -17.24 0.69
N PHE A 50 16.61 -17.52 1.99
CA PHE A 50 17.23 -16.59 2.94
C PHE A 50 18.76 -16.75 3.03
N GLN A 51 19.40 -17.45 2.09
CA GLN A 51 20.84 -17.41 1.91
C GLN A 51 21.29 -16.03 1.43
N GLN A 52 22.45 -15.58 1.88
CA GLN A 52 22.95 -14.22 1.63
C GLN A 52 22.92 -13.83 0.15
N ALA A 53 23.30 -14.73 -0.76
CA ALA A 53 23.33 -14.45 -2.20
C ALA A 53 21.94 -14.19 -2.76
N ASP A 54 20.95 -15.03 -2.43
CA ASP A 54 19.55 -14.90 -2.89
C ASP A 54 18.86 -13.68 -2.27
N PHE A 55 19.18 -13.40 -1.01
CA PHE A 55 18.67 -12.24 -0.30
C PHE A 55 19.20 -10.93 -0.93
N THR A 56 20.50 -10.88 -1.24
CA THR A 56 21.12 -9.75 -1.92
C THR A 56 20.55 -9.57 -3.34
N ASP A 57 20.40 -10.67 -4.10
CA ASP A 57 19.80 -10.67 -5.44
C ASP A 57 18.36 -10.12 -5.41
N PHE A 58 17.58 -10.52 -4.41
CA PHE A 58 16.23 -10.00 -4.22
C PHE A 58 16.22 -8.46 -4.14
N PHE A 59 16.99 -7.85 -3.24
CA PHE A 59 16.97 -6.40 -3.08
C PHE A 59 17.50 -5.64 -4.30
N GLN A 60 18.49 -6.20 -5.00
CA GLN A 60 18.98 -5.62 -6.24
C GLN A 60 17.91 -5.60 -7.33
N LYS A 61 17.08 -6.65 -7.42
CA LYS A 61 15.98 -6.74 -8.38
C LYS A 61 14.73 -6.01 -7.94
N ALA A 62 14.45 -5.97 -6.64
CA ALA A 62 13.33 -5.20 -6.10
C ALA A 62 13.37 -3.72 -6.52
N LYS A 63 14.57 -3.15 -6.61
CA LYS A 63 14.78 -1.79 -7.12
C LYS A 63 14.30 -1.60 -8.57
N GLN A 64 14.28 -2.65 -9.39
CA GLN A 64 13.75 -2.60 -10.75
C GLN A 64 12.23 -2.74 -10.77
N ALA A 65 11.66 -3.44 -9.76
CA ALA A 65 10.23 -3.61 -9.62
C ALA A 65 9.53 -2.34 -9.14
N GLY A 66 10.22 -1.49 -8.38
CA GLY A 66 9.66 -0.24 -7.85
C GLY A 66 10.43 0.32 -6.67
N GLU A 67 9.77 1.23 -5.96
CA GLU A 67 10.34 2.00 -4.85
C GLU A 67 10.09 1.34 -3.49
N VAL A 68 9.18 0.34 -3.40
CA VAL A 68 8.70 -0.22 -2.13
C VAL A 68 9.09 -1.68 -2.00
N VAL A 69 9.52 -2.08 -0.81
CA VAL A 69 9.60 -3.48 -0.39
C VAL A 69 8.71 -3.66 0.82
N SER A 70 7.72 -4.57 0.74
CA SER A 70 6.88 -4.89 1.87
C SER A 70 7.37 -6.12 2.64
N TRP A 71 7.08 -6.13 3.92
CA TRP A 71 7.17 -7.30 4.78
C TRP A 71 5.82 -7.53 5.45
N ALA A 72 5.31 -8.73 5.37
CA ALA A 72 4.11 -9.18 6.05
C ALA A 72 4.45 -10.35 6.98
N GLY A 73 3.99 -10.30 8.24
CA GLY A 73 4.27 -11.37 9.18
C GLY A 73 3.75 -11.12 10.59
N ASP A 74 4.08 -12.04 11.49
CA ASP A 74 3.64 -12.00 12.88
C ASP A 74 4.07 -10.69 13.57
N TRP A 75 3.11 -9.93 14.11
CA TRP A 75 3.36 -8.67 14.82
C TRP A 75 4.44 -8.80 15.91
N ASN A 76 4.59 -9.97 16.50
CA ASN A 76 5.58 -10.21 17.56
C ASN A 76 7.04 -10.02 17.08
N GLU A 77 7.29 -10.14 15.78
CA GLU A 77 8.61 -9.88 15.20
C GLU A 77 9.02 -8.39 15.28
N LEU A 78 8.06 -7.46 15.43
CA LEU A 78 8.36 -6.04 15.65
C LEU A 78 9.22 -5.81 16.91
N SER A 79 9.11 -6.67 17.91
CA SER A 79 9.90 -6.60 19.15
C SER A 79 11.33 -7.08 18.97
N ASN A 80 11.63 -7.87 17.92
CA ASN A 80 12.96 -8.39 17.66
C ASN A 80 13.85 -7.36 16.97
N THR A 81 14.53 -6.54 17.77
CA THR A 81 15.34 -5.42 17.28
C THR A 81 16.71 -5.81 16.72
N GLN A 82 17.08 -7.08 16.74
CA GLN A 82 18.37 -7.57 16.25
C GLN A 82 18.28 -8.20 14.87
N ASN A 83 17.37 -9.15 14.69
CA ASN A 83 17.26 -9.96 13.48
C ASN A 83 15.81 -10.30 13.08
N GLY A 84 14.82 -9.65 13.67
CA GLY A 84 13.44 -9.75 13.20
C GLY A 84 13.31 -9.28 11.75
N SER A 85 12.51 -9.97 10.98
CA SER A 85 12.35 -9.67 9.55
C SER A 85 11.94 -8.20 9.28
N PRO A 86 11.01 -7.58 10.04
CA PRO A 86 10.68 -6.16 9.85
C PRO A 86 11.85 -5.23 10.20
N THR A 87 12.65 -5.57 11.22
CA THR A 87 13.87 -4.83 11.58
C THR A 87 14.90 -4.88 10.45
N VAL A 88 15.09 -6.05 9.84
CA VAL A 88 16.01 -6.22 8.70
C VAL A 88 15.53 -5.40 7.51
N VAL A 89 14.25 -5.50 7.14
CA VAL A 89 13.68 -4.73 6.03
C VAL A 89 13.80 -3.22 6.27
N ALA A 90 13.46 -2.73 7.46
CA ALA A 90 13.60 -1.31 7.78
C ALA A 90 15.06 -0.84 7.75
N SER A 91 15.99 -1.64 8.26
CA SER A 91 17.42 -1.28 8.35
C SER A 91 18.13 -1.26 6.98
N LEU A 92 17.75 -2.15 6.07
CA LEU A 92 18.34 -2.25 4.73
C LEU A 92 17.79 -1.21 3.74
N ALA A 93 16.72 -0.50 4.10
CA ALA A 93 16.03 0.45 3.23
C ALA A 93 16.98 1.51 2.65
N SER A 94 17.83 2.12 3.48
CA SER A 94 18.80 3.12 3.03
C SER A 94 19.91 2.53 2.15
N THR A 95 20.33 1.29 2.43
CA THR A 95 21.40 0.62 1.68
C THR A 95 20.97 0.30 0.24
N TYR A 96 19.74 -0.19 0.07
CA TYR A 96 19.22 -0.58 -1.25
C TYR A 96 18.34 0.48 -1.89
N GLY A 97 17.98 1.56 -1.17
CA GLY A 97 17.23 2.71 -1.69
C GLY A 97 15.77 2.42 -1.96
N TYR A 98 15.09 1.73 -1.04
CA TYR A 98 13.65 1.49 -1.10
C TYR A 98 12.92 2.08 0.12
N ILE A 99 11.60 2.15 0.03
CA ILE A 99 10.68 2.54 1.10
C ILE A 99 10.15 1.26 1.74
N PRO A 100 10.33 1.02 3.05
CA PRO A 100 9.75 -0.13 3.71
C PRO A 100 8.25 0.05 3.94
N LEU A 101 7.47 -0.96 3.61
CA LEU A 101 6.09 -1.16 4.05
C LEU A 101 6.09 -2.32 5.05
N ILE A 102 5.60 -2.09 6.26
CA ILE A 102 5.56 -3.10 7.32
C ILE A 102 4.11 -3.47 7.60
N GLU A 103 3.79 -4.77 7.48
CA GLU A 103 2.43 -5.29 7.61
C GLU A 103 2.39 -6.32 8.74
N ALA A 104 1.96 -5.88 9.92
CA ALA A 104 1.95 -6.66 11.14
C ALA A 104 0.65 -7.46 11.29
N GLN A 105 0.72 -8.78 11.12
CA GLN A 105 -0.43 -9.69 11.19
C GLN A 105 -0.59 -10.27 12.59
N PHE A 106 -1.84 -10.52 13.01
CA PHE A 106 -2.16 -11.03 14.35
C PHE A 106 -3.10 -12.24 14.35
N PHE A 107 -3.54 -12.70 13.18
CA PHE A 107 -4.38 -13.90 13.03
C PHE A 107 -4.02 -14.65 11.73
N THR A 108 -4.52 -15.87 11.59
CA THR A 108 -4.36 -16.69 10.39
C THR A 108 -5.56 -16.48 9.46
N GLN A 109 -5.38 -15.98 8.25
CA GLN A 109 -6.46 -15.64 7.31
C GLN A 109 -7.34 -16.87 6.99
N SER A 110 -6.75 -18.03 6.75
CA SER A 110 -7.51 -19.24 6.37
C SER A 110 -8.52 -19.69 7.40
N SER A 111 -8.26 -19.48 8.70
CA SER A 111 -9.09 -19.95 9.80
C SER A 111 -9.72 -18.85 10.65
N GLY A 112 -9.23 -17.63 10.59
CA GLY A 112 -9.56 -16.56 11.54
C GLY A 112 -8.96 -16.75 12.93
N ALA A 113 -8.14 -17.79 13.14
CA ALA A 113 -7.56 -18.08 14.45
C ALA A 113 -6.51 -17.02 14.81
N LEU A 114 -6.65 -16.42 15.99
CA LEU A 114 -5.66 -15.50 16.52
C LEU A 114 -4.32 -16.20 16.72
N LEU A 115 -3.20 -15.55 16.33
CA LEU A 115 -1.85 -16.04 16.62
C LEU A 115 -1.59 -16.06 18.14
N ARG A 116 -2.21 -15.12 18.86
CA ARG A 116 -2.25 -15.04 20.33
C ARG A 116 -3.58 -14.41 20.73
N PRO A 117 -4.21 -14.83 21.85
CA PRO A 117 -5.44 -14.20 22.33
C PRO A 117 -5.28 -12.68 22.47
N LEU A 118 -6.24 -11.88 22.05
CA LEU A 118 -6.23 -10.42 22.19
C LEU A 118 -6.61 -9.99 23.63
N ASP A 119 -6.05 -10.65 24.63
CA ASP A 119 -6.17 -10.26 26.02
C ASP A 119 -5.39 -8.96 26.34
N GLU A 120 -5.51 -8.44 27.53
CA GLU A 120 -4.87 -7.18 27.95
C GLU A 120 -3.34 -7.23 27.80
N ASN A 121 -2.70 -8.34 28.14
CA ASN A 121 -1.25 -8.50 28.08
C ASN A 121 -0.76 -8.53 26.61
N THR A 122 -1.43 -9.31 25.77
CA THR A 122 -1.10 -9.38 24.35
C THR A 122 -1.30 -8.04 23.66
N ARG A 123 -2.43 -7.34 23.91
CA ARG A 123 -2.68 -6.01 23.35
C ARG A 123 -1.63 -4.99 23.81
N ARG A 124 -1.23 -5.03 25.07
CA ARG A 124 -0.13 -4.19 25.59
C ARG A 124 1.16 -4.47 24.86
N SER A 125 1.56 -5.74 24.76
CA SER A 125 2.80 -6.16 24.08
C SER A 125 2.81 -5.77 22.60
N TYR A 126 1.66 -5.94 21.91
CA TYR A 126 1.53 -5.53 20.51
C TYR A 126 1.70 -4.02 20.36
N LYS A 127 0.97 -3.23 21.16
CA LYS A 127 1.09 -1.77 21.14
C LYS A 127 2.52 -1.32 21.42
N ASP A 128 3.13 -1.82 22.49
CA ASP A 128 4.49 -1.43 22.88
C ASP A 128 5.51 -1.79 21.78
N SER A 129 5.39 -2.96 21.14
CA SER A 129 6.24 -3.38 20.03
C SER A 129 6.07 -2.48 18.79
N ALA A 130 4.82 -2.18 18.40
CA ALA A 130 4.54 -1.33 17.25
C ALA A 130 5.01 0.12 17.48
N VAL A 131 4.80 0.66 18.68
CA VAL A 131 5.26 2.01 19.07
C VAL A 131 6.79 2.08 19.09
N ALA A 132 7.47 1.11 19.70
CA ALA A 132 8.93 1.07 19.75
C ALA A 132 9.53 0.96 18.33
N PHE A 133 8.93 0.13 17.48
CA PHE A 133 9.34 -0.01 16.09
C PHE A 133 9.15 1.31 15.32
N ALA A 134 7.97 1.92 15.41
CA ALA A 134 7.67 3.19 14.76
C ALA A 134 8.60 4.32 15.24
N GLN A 135 8.86 4.41 16.54
CA GLN A 135 9.78 5.41 17.11
C GLN A 135 11.21 5.24 16.60
N ARG A 136 11.67 3.99 16.45
CA ARG A 136 13.04 3.70 16.04
C ARG A 136 13.28 3.89 14.54
N TYR A 137 12.37 3.40 13.70
CA TYR A 137 12.57 3.32 12.25
C TYR A 137 11.80 4.37 11.47
N GLN A 138 10.78 4.98 12.06
CA GLN A 138 9.90 5.98 11.43
C GLN A 138 9.47 5.54 10.02
N PRO A 139 8.92 4.32 9.85
CA PRO A 139 8.57 3.81 8.55
C PRO A 139 7.49 4.71 7.93
N LYS A 140 7.55 4.91 6.62
CA LYS A 140 6.51 5.68 5.93
C LYS A 140 5.15 4.98 6.02
N TYR A 141 5.14 3.65 6.02
CA TYR A 141 3.92 2.81 6.00
C TYR A 141 3.98 1.72 7.06
N LEU A 142 2.96 1.64 7.90
CA LEU A 142 2.80 0.60 8.92
C LEU A 142 1.34 0.14 8.95
N ALA A 143 1.09 -1.08 8.49
CA ALA A 143 -0.22 -1.70 8.55
C ALA A 143 -0.36 -2.57 9.80
N LEU A 144 -1.53 -2.52 10.41
CA LEU A 144 -1.92 -3.30 11.58
C LEU A 144 -3.08 -4.22 11.19
N GLY A 145 -2.80 -5.50 11.00
CA GLY A 145 -3.75 -6.49 10.51
C GLY A 145 -3.90 -6.51 8.99
N ILE A 146 -3.84 -7.71 8.43
CA ILE A 146 -3.97 -8.00 7.00
C ILE A 146 -5.26 -8.78 6.79
N GLU A 147 -6.11 -8.33 5.83
CA GLU A 147 -7.39 -8.95 5.48
C GLU A 147 -8.37 -9.05 6.66
N VAL A 148 -8.48 -7.97 7.44
CA VAL A 148 -9.25 -7.97 8.69
C VAL A 148 -10.74 -8.25 8.50
N ASN A 149 -11.30 -8.07 7.31
CA ASN A 149 -12.67 -8.49 6.99
C ASN A 149 -12.82 -10.03 7.00
N ILE A 150 -11.76 -10.80 6.79
CA ILE A 150 -11.78 -12.25 7.01
C ILE A 150 -11.92 -12.56 8.51
N LEU A 151 -11.26 -11.81 9.38
CA LEU A 151 -11.48 -11.96 10.81
C LEU A 151 -12.93 -11.62 11.20
N TYR A 152 -13.50 -10.57 10.59
CA TYR A 152 -14.92 -10.25 10.78
C TYR A 152 -15.84 -11.42 10.38
N GLU A 153 -15.58 -12.06 9.23
CA GLU A 153 -16.35 -13.24 8.77
C GLU A 153 -16.20 -14.43 9.73
N LYS A 154 -14.99 -14.70 10.23
CA LYS A 154 -14.66 -15.92 11.00
C LYS A 154 -14.86 -15.76 12.51
N SER A 155 -14.55 -14.60 13.05
CA SER A 155 -14.60 -14.28 14.48
C SER A 155 -15.01 -12.82 14.71
N PRO A 156 -16.31 -12.46 14.56
CA PRO A 156 -16.78 -11.07 14.71
C PRO A 156 -16.41 -10.44 16.06
N SER A 157 -16.40 -11.25 17.14
CA SER A 157 -16.02 -10.75 18.47
C SER A 157 -14.55 -10.33 18.57
N ASP A 158 -13.65 -11.11 17.97
CA ASP A 158 -12.22 -10.74 17.93
C ASP A 158 -11.98 -9.54 17.02
N PHE A 159 -12.74 -9.44 15.93
CA PHE A 159 -12.73 -8.26 15.09
C PHE A 159 -13.15 -7.01 15.86
N ASP A 160 -14.22 -7.06 16.64
CA ASP A 160 -14.68 -5.93 17.46
C ASP A 160 -13.65 -5.50 18.51
N VAL A 161 -12.96 -6.47 19.13
CA VAL A 161 -11.84 -6.19 20.03
C VAL A 161 -10.69 -5.52 19.28
N PHE A 162 -10.36 -6.01 18.09
CA PHE A 162 -9.30 -5.43 17.27
C PHE A 162 -9.62 -4.00 16.83
N VAL A 163 -10.83 -3.70 16.42
CA VAL A 163 -11.26 -2.34 16.03
C VAL A 163 -10.99 -1.32 17.12
N GLN A 164 -11.35 -1.64 18.38
CA GLN A 164 -11.10 -0.77 19.53
C GLN A 164 -9.60 -0.62 19.76
N PHE A 165 -8.89 -1.74 19.78
CA PHE A 165 -7.45 -1.78 20.01
C PHE A 165 -6.65 -1.04 18.91
N TYR A 166 -7.07 -1.15 17.65
CA TYR A 166 -6.46 -0.43 16.52
C TYR A 166 -6.40 1.08 16.79
N GLY A 167 -7.50 1.67 17.27
CA GLY A 167 -7.56 3.10 17.57
C GLY A 167 -6.56 3.54 18.64
N GLU A 168 -6.32 2.70 19.66
CA GLU A 168 -5.32 2.95 20.71
C GLU A 168 -3.88 2.86 20.18
N VAL A 169 -3.60 1.87 19.35
CA VAL A 169 -2.27 1.69 18.74
C VAL A 169 -1.98 2.80 17.75
N TYR A 170 -2.96 3.18 16.92
CA TYR A 170 -2.85 4.30 16.00
C TYR A 170 -2.41 5.59 16.73
N ASP A 171 -3.14 6.00 17.77
CA ASP A 171 -2.81 7.23 18.53
C ASP A 171 -1.40 7.16 19.13
N ALA A 172 -1.03 6.01 19.68
CA ALA A 172 0.29 5.83 20.29
C ALA A 172 1.43 5.88 19.26
N ILE A 173 1.24 5.33 18.06
CA ILE A 173 2.22 5.43 16.96
C ILE A 173 2.33 6.88 16.50
N LYS A 174 1.20 7.55 16.24
CA LYS A 174 1.20 8.96 15.78
C LYS A 174 1.86 9.91 16.79
N ALA A 175 1.84 9.59 18.07
CA ALA A 175 2.52 10.39 19.09
C ALA A 175 4.06 10.35 18.99
N VAL A 176 4.65 9.25 18.46
CA VAL A 176 6.11 9.05 18.36
C VAL A 176 6.63 9.12 16.92
N SER A 177 5.76 8.91 15.94
CA SER A 177 6.07 8.93 14.51
C SER A 177 4.90 9.52 13.72
N PRO A 178 4.68 10.85 13.77
CA PRO A 178 3.49 11.51 13.22
C PRO A 178 3.36 11.35 11.71
N ASP A 179 4.48 11.21 10.99
CA ASP A 179 4.50 11.07 9.53
C ASP A 179 4.27 9.63 9.05
N THR A 180 4.36 8.64 9.94
CA THR A 180 4.02 7.25 9.60
C THR A 180 2.53 7.15 9.25
N LYS A 181 2.23 6.67 8.06
CA LYS A 181 0.86 6.32 7.67
C LYS A 181 0.49 4.98 8.28
N VAL A 182 -0.51 5.01 9.17
CA VAL A 182 -0.99 3.83 9.89
C VAL A 182 -2.35 3.44 9.34
N PHE A 183 -2.52 2.17 8.97
CA PHE A 183 -3.73 1.66 8.34
C PHE A 183 -3.94 0.17 8.64
N THR A 184 -5.08 -0.37 8.22
CA THR A 184 -5.36 -1.81 8.17
C THR A 184 -5.70 -2.22 6.74
N ILE A 185 -5.64 -3.51 6.44
CA ILE A 185 -5.77 -4.04 5.09
C ILE A 185 -7.00 -4.95 5.01
N PHE A 186 -7.77 -4.81 3.94
CA PHE A 186 -8.96 -5.62 3.64
C PHE A 186 -8.71 -6.48 2.41
N GLN A 187 -9.34 -7.63 2.34
CA GLN A 187 -9.36 -8.47 1.15
C GLN A 187 -10.50 -7.98 0.23
N LEU A 188 -10.15 -7.45 -0.94
CA LEU A 188 -11.08 -6.71 -1.81
C LEU A 188 -12.23 -7.56 -2.32
N GLU A 189 -11.94 -8.78 -2.80
CA GLU A 189 -12.94 -9.69 -3.35
C GLU A 189 -14.03 -9.98 -2.31
N LYS A 190 -13.64 -10.25 -1.07
CA LYS A 190 -14.56 -10.47 0.05
C LYS A 190 -15.35 -9.20 0.39
N MET A 191 -14.69 -8.03 0.42
CA MET A 191 -15.37 -6.75 0.62
C MET A 191 -16.50 -6.52 -0.39
N LYS A 192 -16.34 -7.01 -1.62
CA LYS A 192 -17.31 -6.92 -2.71
C LYS A 192 -18.39 -8.02 -2.68
N GLY A 193 -18.32 -8.94 -1.72
CA GLY A 193 -19.19 -10.12 -1.67
C GLY A 193 -18.85 -11.19 -2.72
N LEU A 194 -17.63 -11.18 -3.25
CA LEU A 194 -17.16 -12.15 -4.24
C LEU A 194 -16.55 -13.35 -3.54
N ASN A 195 -17.29 -14.45 -3.52
CA ASN A 195 -16.93 -15.71 -2.86
C ASN A 195 -16.93 -16.91 -3.82
N GLY A 196 -17.11 -16.66 -5.13
CA GLY A 196 -17.10 -17.69 -6.18
C GLY A 196 -15.68 -18.12 -6.57
N GLY A 197 -15.55 -18.67 -7.77
CA GLY A 197 -14.28 -19.13 -8.32
C GLY A 197 -13.56 -20.11 -7.40
N LEU A 198 -12.29 -19.87 -7.15
CA LEU A 198 -11.45 -20.72 -6.29
C LEU A 198 -11.79 -20.61 -4.78
N PHE A 199 -12.58 -19.63 -4.36
CA PHE A 199 -13.12 -19.61 -2.99
C PHE A 199 -14.23 -20.65 -2.77
N GLY A 200 -14.79 -21.24 -3.86
CA GLY A 200 -15.76 -22.33 -3.78
C GLY A 200 -17.17 -21.96 -3.34
N GLY A 201 -17.45 -20.67 -3.15
CA GLY A 201 -18.76 -20.16 -2.78
C GLY A 201 -19.50 -19.53 -3.96
N THR A 202 -20.31 -18.50 -3.68
CA THR A 202 -21.14 -17.80 -4.68
C THR A 202 -20.89 -16.30 -4.57
N ASN A 203 -20.76 -15.63 -5.72
CA ASN A 203 -20.67 -14.17 -5.80
C ASN A 203 -22.05 -13.57 -5.51
N ASP A 204 -22.11 -12.67 -4.55
CA ASP A 204 -23.34 -11.99 -4.13
C ASP A 204 -23.00 -10.57 -3.66
N SER A 205 -23.13 -9.61 -4.55
CA SER A 205 -22.83 -8.20 -4.25
C SER A 205 -23.74 -7.59 -3.18
N SER A 206 -24.90 -8.20 -2.90
CA SER A 206 -25.77 -7.76 -1.79
C SER A 206 -25.14 -8.02 -0.41
N LYS A 207 -24.11 -8.86 -0.37
CA LYS A 207 -23.31 -9.18 0.82
C LYS A 207 -21.98 -8.43 0.87
N ALA A 208 -21.85 -7.37 0.08
CA ALA A 208 -20.67 -6.51 0.15
C ALA A 208 -20.56 -5.83 1.53
N GLU A 209 -19.35 -5.79 2.07
CA GLU A 209 -19.08 -5.38 3.45
C GLU A 209 -18.46 -3.99 3.55
N TRP A 210 -18.76 -3.09 2.60
CA TRP A 210 -18.18 -1.75 2.53
C TRP A 210 -18.28 -0.93 3.81
N SER A 211 -19.32 -1.17 4.62
CA SER A 211 -19.49 -0.51 5.93
C SER A 211 -18.36 -0.83 6.94
N LEU A 212 -17.55 -1.88 6.70
CA LEU A 212 -16.39 -2.16 7.53
C LEU A 212 -15.31 -1.08 7.45
N LEU A 213 -15.26 -0.32 6.35
CA LEU A 213 -14.33 0.81 6.22
C LEU A 213 -14.59 1.86 7.30
N ASP A 214 -15.84 2.09 7.67
CA ASP A 214 -16.25 3.07 8.69
C ASP A 214 -15.81 2.67 10.11
N ARG A 215 -15.46 1.38 10.30
CA ARG A 215 -14.95 0.89 11.58
C ARG A 215 -13.53 1.39 11.89
N PHE A 216 -12.80 1.87 10.87
CA PHE A 216 -11.43 2.37 10.99
C PHE A 216 -11.30 3.85 10.56
N PRO A 217 -12.02 4.79 11.21
CA PRO A 217 -12.07 6.19 10.77
C PRO A 217 -10.70 6.89 10.86
N LYS A 218 -9.81 6.43 11.74
CA LYS A 218 -8.45 6.97 11.90
C LYS A 218 -7.47 6.50 10.82
N SER A 219 -7.78 5.43 10.08
CA SER A 219 -6.86 4.89 9.06
C SER A 219 -6.42 5.98 8.08
N ASP A 220 -5.11 6.15 7.89
CA ASP A 220 -4.56 7.18 6.99
C ASP A 220 -4.80 6.83 5.51
N ILE A 221 -4.91 5.53 5.20
CA ILE A 221 -5.08 4.95 3.85
C ILE A 221 -6.15 3.86 3.95
N ILE A 222 -6.90 3.63 2.90
CA ILE A 222 -7.70 2.43 2.73
C ILE A 222 -6.91 1.45 1.85
N ALA A 223 -6.54 0.32 2.43
CA ALA A 223 -5.66 -0.64 1.80
C ALA A 223 -6.35 -1.98 1.53
N PHE A 224 -5.96 -2.60 0.41
CA PHE A 224 -6.52 -3.88 -0.03
C PHE A 224 -5.43 -4.87 -0.45
N THR A 225 -5.67 -6.16 -0.19
CA THR A 225 -5.16 -7.25 -1.01
C THR A 225 -6.13 -7.49 -2.15
N THR A 226 -5.67 -7.88 -3.33
CA THR A 226 -6.51 -8.17 -4.49
C THR A 226 -5.93 -9.27 -5.36
N TYR A 227 -6.71 -10.32 -5.54
CA TYR A 227 -6.38 -11.50 -6.31
C TYR A 227 -7.57 -11.89 -7.22
N PRO A 228 -7.90 -11.05 -8.23
CA PRO A 228 -9.10 -11.29 -9.05
C PRO A 228 -9.06 -12.63 -9.79
N GLY A 229 -7.87 -13.19 -10.05
CA GLY A 229 -7.70 -14.52 -10.61
C GLY A 229 -8.24 -15.66 -9.73
N LEU A 230 -8.61 -15.37 -8.47
CA LEU A 230 -9.35 -16.32 -7.63
C LEU A 230 -10.86 -16.32 -7.92
N ILE A 231 -11.37 -15.31 -8.63
CA ILE A 231 -12.80 -15.10 -8.96
C ILE A 231 -13.07 -15.24 -10.44
N PHE A 232 -12.18 -14.70 -11.29
CA PHE A 232 -12.31 -14.66 -12.75
C PHE A 232 -11.30 -15.61 -13.40
N GLY A 233 -11.74 -16.35 -14.40
CA GLY A 233 -10.87 -17.28 -15.13
C GLY A 233 -9.94 -16.61 -16.12
N ASN A 234 -10.22 -15.34 -16.50
CA ASN A 234 -9.43 -14.57 -17.45
C ASN A 234 -9.40 -13.09 -17.07
N PRO A 235 -8.29 -12.36 -17.24
CA PRO A 235 -8.20 -10.94 -16.97
C PRO A 235 -9.23 -10.07 -17.71
N ALA A 236 -9.65 -10.48 -18.91
CA ALA A 236 -10.68 -9.78 -19.69
C ALA A 236 -12.10 -9.87 -19.08
N GLU A 237 -12.33 -10.78 -18.14
CA GLU A 237 -13.60 -10.93 -17.42
C GLU A 237 -13.72 -9.94 -16.25
N ILE A 238 -12.64 -9.27 -15.86
CA ILE A 238 -12.66 -8.31 -14.77
C ILE A 238 -13.48 -7.09 -15.22
N PRO A 239 -14.57 -6.74 -14.49
CA PRO A 239 -15.41 -5.61 -14.87
C PRO A 239 -14.64 -4.28 -14.91
N ALA A 240 -15.00 -3.39 -15.83
CA ALA A 240 -14.33 -2.10 -15.99
C ALA A 240 -14.36 -1.24 -14.71
N GLU A 241 -15.45 -1.37 -13.94
CA GLU A 241 -15.65 -0.66 -12.67
C GLU A 241 -15.07 -1.37 -11.45
N TYR A 242 -14.40 -2.50 -11.64
CA TYR A 242 -13.96 -3.39 -10.55
C TYR A 242 -13.20 -2.68 -9.43
N TYR A 243 -12.26 -1.83 -9.76
CA TYR A 243 -11.49 -1.04 -8.79
C TYR A 243 -12.10 0.34 -8.57
N SER A 244 -12.69 0.97 -9.60
CA SER A 244 -13.22 2.33 -9.46
C SER A 244 -14.44 2.42 -8.55
N GLU A 245 -15.18 1.33 -8.35
CA GLU A 245 -16.26 1.21 -7.36
C GLU A 245 -15.81 1.62 -5.95
N ILE A 246 -14.56 1.36 -5.57
CA ILE A 246 -14.01 1.71 -4.26
C ILE A 246 -14.22 3.20 -3.94
N LYS A 247 -14.16 4.07 -4.96
CA LYS A 247 -14.35 5.53 -4.79
C LYS A 247 -15.76 5.91 -4.31
N SER A 248 -16.76 5.05 -4.52
CA SER A 248 -18.12 5.30 -4.01
C SER A 248 -18.24 5.05 -2.51
N HIS A 249 -17.24 4.42 -1.90
CA HIS A 249 -17.24 4.01 -0.49
C HIS A 249 -16.21 4.74 0.37
N THR A 250 -15.24 5.42 -0.25
CA THR A 250 -14.23 6.21 0.48
C THR A 250 -13.65 7.33 -0.38
N SER A 251 -13.28 8.44 0.28
CA SER A 251 -12.49 9.52 -0.32
C SER A 251 -11.03 9.52 0.14
N LYS A 252 -10.63 8.55 0.97
CA LYS A 252 -9.24 8.45 1.44
C LYS A 252 -8.33 7.92 0.32
N PRO A 253 -7.02 8.21 0.37
CA PRO A 253 -6.05 7.59 -0.50
C PRO A 253 -6.12 6.06 -0.42
N LEU A 254 -5.87 5.40 -1.55
CA LEU A 254 -5.94 3.93 -1.64
C LEU A 254 -4.54 3.31 -1.64
N ALA A 255 -4.46 2.05 -1.25
CA ALA A 255 -3.28 1.23 -1.44
C ALA A 255 -3.67 -0.20 -1.81
N PHE A 256 -2.88 -0.81 -2.68
CA PHE A 256 -2.95 -2.24 -2.97
C PHE A 256 -1.64 -2.86 -2.46
N THR A 257 -1.71 -3.53 -1.31
CA THR A 257 -0.52 -4.04 -0.60
C THR A 257 -0.16 -5.47 -0.99
N GLU A 258 -1.10 -6.17 -1.61
CA GLU A 258 -0.86 -7.45 -2.26
C GLU A 258 -1.69 -7.52 -3.55
N ILE A 259 -1.00 -7.71 -4.67
CA ILE A 259 -1.60 -7.87 -6.00
C ILE A 259 -1.05 -9.17 -6.57
N GLY A 260 -1.92 -10.03 -7.08
CA GLY A 260 -1.45 -11.28 -7.68
C GLY A 260 -2.41 -11.87 -8.70
N TRP A 261 -1.82 -12.63 -9.61
CA TRP A 261 -2.48 -13.49 -10.60
C TRP A 261 -1.60 -14.72 -10.82
N HIS A 262 -2.17 -15.91 -10.74
CA HIS A 262 -1.42 -17.15 -10.97
C HIS A 262 -1.06 -17.33 -12.45
N SER A 263 0.06 -18.00 -12.71
CA SER A 263 0.60 -18.20 -14.07
C SER A 263 0.54 -19.64 -14.52
N ALA A 264 -0.16 -20.50 -13.77
CA ALA A 264 -0.32 -21.93 -14.05
C ALA A 264 -1.74 -22.38 -13.71
N VAL A 265 -2.10 -23.58 -14.14
CA VAL A 265 -3.38 -24.20 -13.79
C VAL A 265 -3.45 -24.42 -12.26
N SER A 266 -4.56 -24.05 -11.65
CA SER A 266 -4.82 -24.30 -10.22
C SER A 266 -5.28 -25.75 -9.98
N PRO A 267 -5.29 -26.22 -8.71
CA PRO A 267 -5.78 -27.56 -8.37
C PRO A 267 -7.23 -27.81 -8.75
N ALA A 268 -8.05 -26.77 -8.82
CA ALA A 268 -9.45 -26.85 -9.21
C ALA A 268 -9.66 -26.92 -10.74
N GLY A 269 -8.59 -27.07 -11.53
CA GLY A 269 -8.65 -27.01 -12.98
C GLY A 269 -8.97 -25.60 -13.51
N TRP A 270 -8.72 -24.58 -12.71
CA TRP A 270 -8.86 -23.17 -13.08
C TRP A 270 -7.64 -22.77 -13.90
N GLU A 271 -7.85 -22.70 -15.20
CA GLU A 271 -6.76 -22.50 -16.14
C GLU A 271 -6.18 -21.07 -16.05
N SER A 272 -4.89 -20.97 -16.13
CA SER A 272 -4.17 -19.71 -16.34
C SER A 272 -2.81 -19.96 -17.00
N SER A 273 -2.13 -18.90 -17.38
CA SER A 273 -0.84 -18.94 -18.06
C SER A 273 0.01 -17.72 -17.72
N GLU A 274 1.29 -17.77 -18.06
CA GLU A 274 2.18 -16.62 -17.94
C GLU A 274 1.76 -15.43 -18.82
N ALA A 275 1.10 -15.71 -19.95
CA ALA A 275 0.54 -14.66 -20.81
C ALA A 275 -0.61 -13.93 -20.11
N GLU A 276 -1.54 -14.66 -19.50
CA GLU A 276 -2.65 -14.09 -18.76
C GLU A 276 -2.17 -13.34 -17.50
N GLN A 277 -1.13 -13.84 -16.81
CA GLN A 277 -0.52 -13.08 -15.72
C GLN A 277 0.00 -11.71 -16.20
N ALA A 278 0.64 -11.66 -17.37
CA ALA A 278 1.11 -10.42 -17.97
C ALA A 278 -0.04 -9.50 -18.43
N GLU A 279 -1.10 -10.07 -18.99
CA GLU A 279 -2.33 -9.35 -19.34
C GLU A 279 -3.00 -8.76 -18.09
N PHE A 280 -3.04 -9.51 -17.00
CA PHE A 280 -3.56 -8.98 -15.73
C PHE A 280 -2.75 -7.79 -15.21
N VAL A 281 -1.42 -7.84 -15.28
CA VAL A 281 -0.59 -6.69 -14.89
C VAL A 281 -0.99 -5.45 -15.68
N ALA A 282 -1.13 -5.55 -17.00
CA ALA A 282 -1.55 -4.44 -17.84
C ALA A 282 -2.98 -3.97 -17.52
N ALA A 283 -3.91 -4.92 -17.32
CA ALA A 283 -5.30 -4.63 -16.94
C ALA A 283 -5.38 -3.92 -15.59
N PHE A 284 -4.62 -4.36 -14.58
CA PHE A 284 -4.59 -3.73 -13.26
C PHE A 284 -4.25 -2.24 -13.35
N PHE A 285 -3.15 -1.88 -14.01
CA PHE A 285 -2.76 -0.47 -14.17
C PHE A 285 -3.74 0.32 -15.02
N GLN A 286 -4.36 -0.29 -16.03
CA GLN A 286 -5.42 0.36 -16.80
C GLN A 286 -6.66 0.64 -15.95
N LEU A 287 -7.11 -0.32 -15.15
CA LEU A 287 -8.32 -0.21 -14.33
C LEU A 287 -8.13 0.69 -13.10
N THR A 288 -6.90 0.88 -12.64
CA THR A 288 -6.58 1.70 -11.46
C THR A 288 -6.02 3.08 -11.79
N ARG A 289 -5.79 3.41 -13.06
CA ARG A 289 -5.11 4.65 -13.50
C ARG A 289 -5.74 5.95 -12.99
N ASP A 290 -7.07 5.95 -12.79
CA ASP A 290 -7.83 7.12 -12.34
C ASP A 290 -8.11 7.08 -10.82
N LEU A 291 -7.49 6.14 -10.10
CA LEU A 291 -7.56 6.06 -8.64
C LEU A 291 -6.45 6.89 -7.99
N ASP A 292 -6.75 7.47 -6.85
CA ASP A 292 -5.74 8.08 -5.98
C ASP A 292 -5.05 6.97 -5.16
N SER A 293 -4.20 6.19 -5.83
CA SER A 293 -3.50 5.06 -5.24
C SER A 293 -2.09 5.45 -4.83
N GLU A 294 -1.75 5.29 -3.55
CA GLU A 294 -0.40 5.53 -3.05
C GLU A 294 0.55 4.35 -3.30
N LEU A 295 0.02 3.12 -3.22
CA LEU A 295 0.82 1.89 -3.30
C LEU A 295 0.21 0.89 -4.27
N ALA A 296 1.09 0.22 -5.02
CA ALA A 296 0.79 -0.98 -5.79
C ALA A 296 1.93 -1.99 -5.56
N ILE A 297 1.68 -3.05 -4.78
CA ILE A 297 2.69 -4.01 -4.36
C ILE A 297 2.33 -5.38 -4.93
N TRP A 298 3.20 -5.96 -5.76
CA TRP A 298 3.03 -7.34 -6.22
C TRP A 298 3.45 -8.32 -5.13
N SER A 299 2.63 -9.34 -4.89
CA SER A 299 2.78 -10.22 -3.73
C SER A 299 4.08 -11.01 -3.70
N PHE A 300 4.60 -11.44 -4.86
CA PHE A 300 5.81 -12.26 -4.89
C PHE A 300 6.74 -11.87 -6.07
N MET A 301 8.00 -11.58 -5.77
CA MET A 301 8.98 -11.44 -6.85
C MET A 301 9.33 -12.78 -7.46
N TYR A 302 9.59 -13.79 -6.61
CA TYR A 302 9.87 -15.17 -7.02
C TYR A 302 8.74 -16.06 -6.54
N ASP A 303 8.51 -17.16 -7.28
CA ASP A 303 7.53 -18.16 -6.84
C ASP A 303 7.86 -18.64 -5.44
N PRO A 304 6.92 -18.49 -4.50
CA PRO A 304 7.10 -18.94 -3.14
C PRO A 304 6.87 -20.46 -3.04
N GLN A 305 7.49 -21.08 -2.04
CA GLN A 305 7.18 -22.45 -1.64
C GLN A 305 5.91 -22.45 -0.78
N THR A 306 4.75 -22.42 -1.42
CA THR A 306 3.44 -22.38 -0.77
C THR A 306 2.43 -23.24 -1.52
N PHE A 307 1.15 -23.17 -1.17
CA PHE A 307 0.07 -23.93 -1.82
C PHE A 307 -0.42 -23.22 -3.10
N GLU A 308 -0.91 -24.04 -4.03
CA GLU A 308 -1.55 -23.57 -5.26
C GLU A 308 -2.82 -22.73 -4.95
N PRO A 309 -3.13 -21.67 -5.69
CA PRO A 309 -2.41 -21.20 -6.88
C PRO A 309 -1.31 -20.15 -6.57
N PHE A 310 -1.04 -19.86 -5.30
CA PHE A 310 -0.10 -18.80 -4.89
C PHE A 310 1.36 -19.15 -5.23
N ASP A 311 1.69 -20.43 -5.35
CA ASP A 311 3.01 -20.94 -5.73
C ASP A 311 3.46 -20.57 -7.15
N SER A 312 2.53 -20.06 -7.99
CA SER A 312 2.79 -19.63 -9.36
C SER A 312 2.54 -18.13 -9.59
N MET A 313 2.42 -17.32 -8.51
CA MET A 313 2.14 -15.90 -8.61
C MET A 313 3.39 -15.00 -8.67
N GLY A 314 4.60 -15.57 -8.67
CA GLY A 314 5.83 -14.79 -8.82
C GLY A 314 5.90 -14.05 -10.15
N LEU A 315 6.47 -12.84 -10.17
CA LEU A 315 6.87 -12.16 -11.41
C LEU A 315 8.05 -12.88 -12.08
N ARG A 316 8.71 -13.74 -11.34
CA ARG A 316 9.85 -14.55 -11.74
C ARG A 316 9.69 -15.97 -11.20
N HIS A 317 10.18 -16.95 -11.93
CA HIS A 317 10.25 -18.34 -11.47
C HIS A 317 11.16 -18.50 -10.24
N ALA A 318 11.03 -19.62 -9.54
CA ALA A 318 11.88 -19.98 -8.41
C ALA A 318 13.37 -20.10 -8.78
N ASP A 319 13.70 -20.40 -10.06
CA ASP A 319 15.09 -20.43 -10.56
C ASP A 319 15.65 -19.02 -10.88
N GLY A 320 14.80 -17.99 -10.80
CA GLY A 320 15.15 -16.60 -11.05
C GLY A 320 14.94 -16.14 -12.49
N THR A 321 14.45 -16.97 -13.42
CA THR A 321 14.07 -16.53 -14.76
C THR A 321 12.84 -15.64 -14.73
N ALA A 322 12.81 -14.61 -15.58
CA ALA A 322 11.70 -13.65 -15.61
C ALA A 322 10.53 -14.18 -16.43
N ARG A 323 9.32 -13.98 -15.94
CA ARG A 323 8.08 -14.15 -16.70
C ARG A 323 7.76 -12.91 -17.56
N PRO A 324 6.90 -13.01 -18.56
CA PRO A 324 6.39 -11.84 -19.30
C PRO A 324 5.80 -10.77 -18.38
N ALA A 325 5.11 -11.15 -17.32
CA ALA A 325 4.54 -10.25 -16.30
C ALA A 325 5.58 -9.34 -15.64
N TRP A 326 6.84 -9.80 -15.48
CA TRP A 326 7.92 -8.96 -14.98
C TRP A 326 8.18 -7.74 -15.86
N ALA A 327 8.22 -7.94 -17.19
CA ALA A 327 8.45 -6.86 -18.13
C ALA A 327 7.29 -5.84 -18.11
N GLU A 328 6.05 -6.33 -18.04
CA GLU A 328 4.87 -5.46 -17.94
C GLU A 328 4.85 -4.70 -16.61
N TRP A 329 5.19 -5.35 -15.49
CA TRP A 329 5.27 -4.70 -14.19
C TRP A 329 6.34 -3.59 -14.15
N VAL A 330 7.54 -3.86 -14.66
CA VAL A 330 8.63 -2.86 -14.68
C VAL A 330 8.28 -1.66 -15.57
N LYS A 331 7.62 -1.89 -16.69
CA LYS A 331 7.22 -0.86 -17.67
C LYS A 331 6.06 0.02 -17.17
N ALA A 332 5.12 -0.53 -16.40
CA ALA A 332 3.94 0.18 -15.93
C ALA A 332 4.32 1.40 -15.06
N ARG A 333 3.54 2.49 -15.18
CA ARG A 333 3.71 3.74 -14.44
C ARG A 333 2.37 4.26 -13.97
#